data_a02e4fc84957114c4acb1181344e73c2
#
_entry.id   a02e4fc84957114c4acb1181344e73c2
#
_cell.length_a   1.000
_cell.length_b   1.000
_cell.length_c   1.000
_cell.angle_alpha   90.00
_cell.angle_beta   90.00
_cell.angle_gamma   90.00
#
_symmetry.space_group_name_H-M   'P 1'
#
loop_
_entity.id
_entity.type
_entity.pdbx_description
1 polymer ?
#
loop_
_entity_poly.entity_id
_entity_poly.type
_entity_poly.pdbx_seq_one_letter_code
_entity_poly.pdbx_strand_id
1 'polypeptide(L)'
;MKKIKTIGVLTSGGDAPGMNAAIRAFVRTSTYHECNVIGIQRGFTGLLQNLFVPLQNHSVAQKISVGGTFLKSSRCPEFKTKEARSQAFKNLQQQGIDALVVIGGDGSFRGADLLVKEYGVPVMGIPGTIDNDIYGTDYTIGFDTAVNTDRKSVV
;
A
#
# COMPACT_ATOMS: atom_id res chain seq x y z
N MET A 1 18.81 -2.50 16.81
CA MET A 1 17.82 -2.20 15.75
C MET A 1 17.01 -0.98 16.17
N LYS A 2 16.81 -0.02 15.26
CA LYS A 2 15.95 1.16 15.55
C LYS A 2 14.51 0.67 15.75
N LYS A 3 13.86 1.10 16.81
CA LYS A 3 12.45 0.77 17.07
C LYS A 3 11.58 1.48 16.02
N ILE A 4 10.80 0.73 15.25
CA ILE A 4 9.81 1.28 14.30
C ILE A 4 8.66 1.88 15.13
N LYS A 5 8.37 3.16 14.91
CA LYS A 5 7.30 3.91 15.59
C LYS A 5 6.23 4.43 14.63
N THR A 6 6.62 4.76 13.42
CA THR A 6 5.70 5.32 12.41
C THR A 6 5.82 4.52 11.12
N ILE A 7 4.70 4.02 10.63
CA ILE A 7 4.65 3.18 9.43
C ILE A 7 3.76 3.85 8.38
N GLY A 8 4.31 4.02 7.19
CA GLY A 8 3.54 4.46 6.02
C GLY A 8 2.78 3.29 5.39
N VAL A 9 1.58 3.52 4.88
CA VAL A 9 0.84 2.55 4.08
C VAL A 9 0.33 3.18 2.80
N LEU A 10 0.54 2.52 1.69
CA LEU A 10 0.02 2.92 0.39
C LEU A 10 -0.60 1.74 -0.37
N THR A 11 -1.52 2.06 -1.25
CA THR A 11 -2.02 1.16 -2.29
C THR A 11 -1.50 1.63 -3.64
N SER A 12 -1.04 0.71 -4.48
CA SER A 12 -0.42 1.04 -5.77
C SER A 12 -0.85 0.04 -6.84
N GLY A 13 -0.83 0.48 -8.09
CA GLY A 13 -1.33 -0.30 -9.22
C GLY A 13 -2.82 -0.13 -9.45
N GLY A 14 -3.49 -1.15 -9.99
CA GLY A 14 -4.95 -1.21 -10.04
C GLY A 14 -5.53 -1.43 -8.66
N ASP A 15 -6.73 -0.93 -8.40
CA ASP A 15 -7.45 -1.27 -7.19
C ASP A 15 -8.03 -2.70 -7.27
N ALA A 16 -8.14 -3.35 -6.13
CA ALA A 16 -8.67 -4.69 -6.02
C ALA A 16 -9.66 -4.78 -4.85
N PRO A 17 -10.69 -5.65 -4.96
CA PRO A 17 -11.56 -5.93 -3.82
C PRO A 17 -10.74 -6.38 -2.60
N GLY A 18 -11.08 -5.88 -1.42
CA GLY A 18 -10.39 -6.23 -0.18
C GLY A 18 -9.20 -5.34 0.21
N MET A 19 -8.74 -4.42 -0.64
CA MET A 19 -7.68 -3.48 -0.26
C MET A 19 -8.05 -2.64 0.97
N ASN A 20 -9.29 -2.17 1.07
CA ASN A 20 -9.76 -1.44 2.25
C ASN A 20 -9.77 -2.30 3.51
N ALA A 21 -10.11 -3.59 3.40
CA ALA A 21 -10.03 -4.54 4.51
C ALA A 21 -8.58 -4.73 4.98
N ALA A 22 -7.63 -4.84 4.05
CA ALA A 22 -6.21 -4.95 4.35
C ALA A 22 -5.68 -3.68 5.05
N ILE A 23 -6.00 -2.48 4.53
CA ILE A 23 -5.63 -1.22 5.19
C ILE A 23 -6.21 -1.16 6.60
N ARG A 24 -7.49 -1.52 6.76
CA ARG A 24 -8.15 -1.53 8.07
C ARG A 24 -7.47 -2.48 9.06
N ALA A 25 -7.18 -3.70 8.64
CA ALA A 25 -6.48 -4.67 9.47
C ALA A 25 -5.11 -4.14 9.89
N PHE A 26 -4.35 -3.62 8.94
CA PHE A 26 -3.03 -3.04 9.18
C PHE A 26 -3.10 -1.87 10.17
N VAL A 27 -3.97 -0.88 9.98
CA VAL A 27 -4.11 0.28 10.88
C VAL A 27 -4.46 -0.16 12.30
N ARG A 28 -5.44 -1.06 12.44
CA ARG A 28 -5.87 -1.53 13.77
C ARG A 28 -4.77 -2.31 14.50
N THR A 29 -4.07 -3.19 13.80
CA THR A 29 -2.95 -3.96 14.36
C THR A 29 -1.80 -3.03 14.75
N SER A 30 -1.44 -2.08 13.89
CA SER A 30 -0.39 -1.10 14.19
C SER A 30 -0.73 -0.25 15.41
N THR A 31 -2.00 0.21 15.52
CA THR A 31 -2.47 0.96 16.70
C THR A 31 -2.40 0.11 17.97
N TYR A 32 -2.76 -1.18 17.90
CA TYR A 32 -2.65 -2.10 19.02
C TYR A 32 -1.19 -2.24 19.52
N HIS A 33 -0.23 -2.20 18.60
CA HIS A 33 1.20 -2.23 18.89
C HIS A 33 1.83 -0.83 19.11
N GLU A 34 1.02 0.18 19.38
CA GLU A 34 1.45 1.56 19.65
C GLU A 34 2.29 2.20 18.53
N CYS A 35 2.08 1.77 17.29
CA CYS A 35 2.68 2.38 16.12
C CYS A 35 1.74 3.41 15.49
N ASN A 36 2.30 4.55 15.11
CA ASN A 36 1.58 5.54 14.31
C ASN A 36 1.47 5.05 12.85
N VAL A 37 0.35 5.34 12.22
CA VAL A 37 0.14 5.01 10.81
C VAL A 37 -0.12 6.25 9.99
N ILE A 38 0.60 6.39 8.89
CA ILE A 38 0.42 7.45 7.90
C ILE A 38 -0.01 6.79 6.58
N GLY A 39 -1.22 7.11 6.13
CA GLY A 39 -1.70 6.76 4.80
C GLY A 39 -1.08 7.65 3.74
N ILE A 40 -0.66 7.07 2.64
CA ILE A 40 -0.13 7.78 1.49
C ILE A 40 -1.16 7.65 0.37
N GLN A 41 -1.82 8.74 0.03
CA GLN A 41 -2.85 8.74 -1.00
C GLN A 41 -2.24 8.64 -2.40
N ARG A 42 -2.93 7.98 -3.34
CA ARG A 42 -2.49 7.80 -4.73
C ARG A 42 -1.14 7.08 -4.88
N GLY A 43 -0.82 6.18 -3.95
CA GLY A 43 0.36 5.32 -4.07
C GLY A 43 1.69 6.07 -4.17
N PHE A 44 2.56 5.64 -5.07
CA PHE A 44 3.88 6.26 -5.26
C PHE A 44 3.80 7.71 -5.76
N THR A 45 2.76 8.07 -6.51
CA THR A 45 2.53 9.49 -6.89
C THR A 45 2.34 10.36 -5.66
N GLY A 46 1.54 9.91 -4.70
CA GLY A 46 1.32 10.65 -3.47
C GLY A 46 2.56 10.71 -2.58
N LEU A 47 3.41 9.69 -2.63
CA LEU A 47 4.70 9.70 -1.95
C LEU A 47 5.62 10.81 -2.51
N LEU A 48 5.58 11.05 -3.83
CA LEU A 48 6.31 12.14 -4.46
C LEU A 48 5.70 13.52 -4.16
N GLN A 49 4.37 13.60 -4.10
CA GLN A 49 3.61 14.84 -3.95
C GLN A 49 3.30 15.22 -2.50
N ASN A 50 3.84 14.49 -1.51
CA ASN A 50 3.58 14.69 -0.08
C ASN A 50 2.10 14.58 0.32
N LEU A 51 1.35 13.66 -0.31
CA LEU A 51 -0.07 13.42 0.01
C LEU A 51 -0.22 12.44 1.18
N PHE A 52 0.17 12.88 2.35
CA PHE A 52 0.14 12.10 3.59
C PHE A 52 -1.09 12.42 4.44
N VAL A 53 -1.67 11.43 5.05
CA VAL A 53 -2.81 11.54 5.95
C VAL A 53 -2.63 10.65 7.17
N PRO A 54 -2.71 11.18 8.40
CA PRO A 54 -2.68 10.33 9.60
C PRO A 54 -3.88 9.37 9.61
N LEU A 55 -3.63 8.09 9.92
CA LEU A 55 -4.68 7.08 10.03
C LEU A 55 -4.80 6.59 11.47
N GLN A 56 -6.03 6.57 11.95
CA GLN A 56 -6.42 6.07 13.26
C GLN A 56 -7.56 5.05 13.12
N ASN A 57 -7.94 4.38 14.19
CA ASN A 57 -9.00 3.38 14.18
C ASN A 57 -10.32 3.89 13.60
N HIS A 58 -10.69 5.15 13.85
CA HIS A 58 -11.89 5.76 13.29
C HIS A 58 -11.78 6.05 11.78
N SER A 59 -10.58 6.35 11.27
CA SER A 59 -10.33 6.61 9.84
C SER A 59 -10.69 5.40 8.96
N VAL A 60 -10.58 4.20 9.52
CA VAL A 60 -10.84 2.94 8.83
C VAL A 60 -12.16 2.28 9.26
N ALA A 61 -12.96 2.99 10.07
CA ALA A 61 -14.29 2.50 10.44
C ALA A 61 -15.17 2.34 9.20
N GLN A 62 -16.01 1.28 9.16
CA GLN A 62 -16.96 0.99 8.08
C GLN A 62 -16.34 0.89 6.67
N LYS A 63 -15.02 0.66 6.56
CA LYS A 63 -14.34 0.52 5.25
C LYS A 63 -14.24 -0.92 4.76
N ILE A 64 -14.49 -1.91 5.60
CA ILE A 64 -14.26 -3.33 5.28
C ILE A 64 -15.11 -3.83 4.10
N SER A 65 -16.33 -3.32 3.96
CA SER A 65 -17.28 -3.71 2.91
C SER A 65 -17.29 -2.77 1.69
N VAL A 66 -16.43 -1.74 1.70
CA VAL A 66 -16.34 -0.79 0.59
C VAL A 66 -15.29 -1.27 -0.39
N GLY A 67 -15.65 -1.44 -1.65
CA GLY A 67 -14.74 -1.84 -2.71
C GLY A 67 -13.66 -0.80 -3.01
N GLY A 68 -12.65 -1.21 -3.78
CA GLY A 68 -11.52 -0.37 -4.15
C GLY A 68 -10.61 -0.02 -2.98
N THR A 69 -10.01 1.15 -3.04
CA THR A 69 -9.15 1.69 -1.97
C THR A 69 -9.48 3.15 -1.65
N PHE A 70 -9.75 3.45 -0.38
CA PHE A 70 -10.01 4.85 0.04
C PHE A 70 -8.75 5.72 0.02
N LEU A 71 -7.55 5.11 0.05
CA LEU A 71 -6.29 5.82 -0.16
C LEU A 71 -6.06 6.17 -1.63
N LYS A 72 -6.88 5.62 -2.52
CA LYS A 72 -6.73 5.72 -3.97
C LYS A 72 -5.41 5.09 -4.44
N SER A 73 -5.33 4.75 -5.69
CA SER A 73 -4.12 4.29 -6.36
C SER A 73 -3.90 5.11 -7.62
N SER A 74 -2.68 5.15 -8.10
CA SER A 74 -2.34 5.70 -9.41
C SER A 74 -1.11 5.01 -9.97
N ARG A 75 -0.99 5.01 -11.29
CA ARG A 75 0.27 4.68 -11.96
C ARG A 75 1.23 5.84 -11.77
N CYS A 76 2.50 5.55 -11.48
CA CYS A 76 3.55 6.55 -11.29
C CYS A 76 4.77 6.19 -12.16
N PRO A 77 4.73 6.52 -13.47
CA PRO A 77 5.85 6.24 -14.37
C PRO A 77 7.15 6.89 -13.91
N GLU A 78 7.05 8.07 -13.31
CA GLU A 78 8.17 8.88 -12.80
C GLU A 78 8.98 8.12 -11.74
N PHE A 79 8.34 7.21 -11.00
CA PHE A 79 9.00 6.42 -9.94
C PHE A 79 10.09 5.48 -10.47
N LYS A 80 10.14 5.27 -11.79
CA LYS A 80 11.21 4.52 -12.44
C LYS A 80 12.55 5.26 -12.42
N THR A 81 12.55 6.58 -12.26
CA THR A 81 13.77 7.38 -12.20
C THR A 81 14.37 7.39 -10.80
N LYS A 82 15.69 7.47 -10.69
CA LYS A 82 16.40 7.52 -9.41
C LYS A 82 16.13 8.83 -8.66
N GLU A 83 15.97 9.90 -9.41
CA GLU A 83 15.66 11.24 -8.89
C GLU A 83 14.31 11.25 -8.15
N ALA A 84 13.28 10.66 -8.76
CA ALA A 84 11.96 10.53 -8.14
C ALA A 84 12.04 9.68 -6.86
N ARG A 85 12.74 8.54 -6.89
CA ARG A 85 12.91 7.71 -5.69
C ARG A 85 13.70 8.40 -4.59
N SER A 86 14.71 9.21 -4.96
CA SER A 86 15.44 10.07 -4.00
C SER A 86 14.51 11.08 -3.34
N GLN A 87 13.62 11.70 -4.12
CA GLN A 87 12.61 12.62 -3.57
C GLN A 87 11.62 11.88 -2.67
N ALA A 88 11.14 10.71 -3.08
CA ALA A 88 10.27 9.86 -2.26
C ALA A 88 10.90 9.53 -0.91
N PHE A 89 12.16 9.15 -0.91
CA PHE A 89 12.90 8.85 0.33
C PHE A 89 13.02 10.07 1.24
N LYS A 90 13.34 11.25 0.69
CA LYS A 90 13.37 12.51 1.46
C LYS A 90 12.01 12.80 2.09
N ASN A 91 10.92 12.61 1.33
CA ASN A 91 9.57 12.83 1.83
C ASN A 91 9.22 11.85 2.97
N LEU A 92 9.59 10.58 2.87
CA LEU A 92 9.44 9.61 3.97
C LEU A 92 10.19 10.05 5.23
N GLN A 93 11.44 10.51 5.07
CA GLN A 93 12.24 11.01 6.20
C GLN A 93 11.63 12.26 6.86
N GLN A 94 11.17 13.21 6.06
CA GLN A 94 10.52 14.44 6.56
C GLN A 94 9.25 14.14 7.36
N GLN A 95 8.50 13.11 6.96
CA GLN A 95 7.31 12.64 7.69
C GLN A 95 7.64 11.73 8.87
N GLY A 96 8.91 11.43 9.12
CA GLY A 96 9.33 10.55 10.20
C GLY A 96 8.86 9.10 10.02
N ILE A 97 8.64 8.66 8.79
CA ILE A 97 8.21 7.30 8.46
C ILE A 97 9.42 6.36 8.53
N ASP A 98 9.36 5.39 9.44
CA ASP A 98 10.43 4.42 9.69
C ASP A 98 10.37 3.19 8.77
N ALA A 99 9.18 2.82 8.32
CA ALA A 99 8.92 1.65 7.48
C ALA A 99 7.72 1.90 6.55
N LEU A 100 7.61 1.13 5.47
CA LEU A 100 6.55 1.26 4.50
C LEU A 100 5.82 -0.07 4.29
N VAL A 101 4.49 -0.02 4.22
CA VAL A 101 3.65 -1.13 3.76
C VAL A 101 3.08 -0.78 2.39
N VAL A 102 3.28 -1.66 1.43
CA VAL A 102 2.81 -1.51 0.06
C VAL A 102 1.78 -2.59 -0.24
N ILE A 103 0.55 -2.18 -0.53
CA ILE A 103 -0.53 -3.07 -0.95
C ILE A 103 -0.70 -2.94 -2.45
N GLY A 104 -0.49 -4.01 -3.20
CA GLY A 104 -0.57 -3.96 -4.67
C GLY A 104 -0.07 -5.22 -5.35
N GLY A 105 0.20 -5.12 -6.64
CA GLY A 105 0.69 -6.19 -7.49
C GLY A 105 2.21 -6.14 -7.71
N ASP A 106 2.69 -6.98 -8.63
CA ASP A 106 4.12 -7.17 -8.96
C ASP A 106 4.85 -5.85 -9.27
N GLY A 107 4.26 -4.99 -10.11
CA GLY A 107 4.87 -3.68 -10.43
C GLY A 107 5.06 -2.78 -9.21
N SER A 108 4.15 -2.84 -8.24
CA SER A 108 4.25 -2.09 -6.99
C SER A 108 5.37 -2.61 -6.11
N PHE A 109 5.55 -3.93 -6.06
CA PHE A 109 6.62 -4.56 -5.29
C PHE A 109 7.99 -4.32 -5.90
N ARG A 110 8.10 -4.31 -7.23
CA ARG A 110 9.35 -3.90 -7.91
C ARG A 110 9.75 -2.46 -7.57
N GLY A 111 8.78 -1.54 -7.53
CA GLY A 111 9.02 -0.16 -7.09
C GLY A 111 9.47 -0.08 -5.63
N ALA A 112 8.85 -0.86 -4.76
CA ALA A 112 9.19 -0.95 -3.34
C ALA A 112 10.60 -1.55 -3.11
N ASP A 113 10.96 -2.60 -3.85
CA ASP A 113 12.28 -3.24 -3.80
C ASP A 113 13.42 -2.25 -4.14
N LEU A 114 13.18 -1.33 -5.08
CA LEU A 114 14.14 -0.27 -5.39
C LEU A 114 14.37 0.67 -4.20
N LEU A 115 13.32 1.01 -3.42
CA LEU A 115 13.49 1.80 -2.19
C LEU A 115 14.29 1.04 -1.12
N VAL A 116 14.08 -0.27 -1.01
CA VAL A 116 14.88 -1.12 -0.11
C VAL A 116 16.34 -1.13 -0.54
N LYS A 117 16.62 -1.41 -1.80
CA LYS A 117 17.98 -1.55 -2.34
C LYS A 117 18.77 -0.24 -2.35
N GLU A 118 18.11 0.87 -2.68
CA GLU A 118 18.78 2.16 -2.86
C GLU A 118 18.91 2.95 -1.55
N TYR A 119 17.95 2.81 -0.64
CA TYR A 119 17.86 3.66 0.55
C TYR A 119 17.72 2.89 1.87
N GLY A 120 17.63 1.57 1.83
CA GLY A 120 17.50 0.75 3.04
C GLY A 120 16.18 0.93 3.79
N VAL A 121 15.12 1.41 3.12
CA VAL A 121 13.80 1.57 3.72
C VAL A 121 13.21 0.20 4.01
N PRO A 122 12.85 -0.14 5.25
CA PRO A 122 12.13 -1.38 5.53
C PRO A 122 10.77 -1.38 4.85
N VAL A 123 10.50 -2.38 4.00
CA VAL A 123 9.23 -2.50 3.29
C VAL A 123 8.61 -3.87 3.52
N MET A 124 7.29 -3.89 3.71
CA MET A 124 6.45 -5.09 3.70
C MET A 124 5.45 -4.99 2.56
N GLY A 125 5.36 -6.05 1.74
CA GLY A 125 4.36 -6.18 0.68
C GLY A 125 3.13 -6.94 1.14
N ILE A 126 1.94 -6.47 0.78
CA ILE A 126 0.68 -7.20 0.91
C ILE A 126 0.13 -7.42 -0.50
N PRO A 127 0.04 -8.67 -0.99
CA PRO A 127 -0.45 -8.97 -2.34
C PRO A 127 -1.93 -8.59 -2.49
N GLY A 128 -2.20 -7.53 -3.25
CA GLY A 128 -3.55 -7.02 -3.53
C GLY A 128 -3.68 -6.72 -5.02
N THR A 129 -4.21 -7.69 -5.78
CA THR A 129 -4.42 -7.62 -7.24
C THR A 129 -5.44 -8.66 -7.65
N ILE A 130 -6.13 -8.43 -8.76
CA ILE A 130 -7.06 -9.40 -9.35
C ILE A 130 -6.36 -10.38 -10.31
N ASP A 131 -5.09 -10.16 -10.64
CA ASP A 131 -4.37 -10.94 -11.66
C ASP A 131 -3.78 -12.26 -11.10
N ASN A 132 -3.63 -12.37 -9.79
CA ASN A 132 -3.06 -13.53 -9.08
C ASN A 132 -1.70 -14.00 -9.63
N ASP A 133 -0.86 -13.06 -10.05
CA ASP A 133 0.40 -13.28 -10.77
C ASP A 133 1.65 -13.03 -9.91
N ILE A 134 1.50 -13.05 -8.56
CA ILE A 134 2.61 -12.81 -7.65
C ILE A 134 3.20 -14.15 -7.19
N TYR A 135 4.47 -14.36 -7.52
CA TYR A 135 5.21 -15.53 -7.05
C TYR A 135 5.29 -15.58 -5.52
N GLY A 136 5.04 -16.76 -4.95
CA GLY A 136 5.13 -16.99 -3.50
C GLY A 136 3.83 -16.78 -2.72
N THR A 137 2.72 -16.52 -3.40
CA THR A 137 1.38 -16.58 -2.81
C THR A 137 0.45 -17.42 -3.66
N ASP A 138 -0.43 -18.20 -3.02
CA ASP A 138 -1.43 -19.00 -3.73
C ASP A 138 -2.58 -18.13 -4.23
N TYR A 139 -3.01 -17.17 -3.42
CA TYR A 139 -4.10 -16.24 -3.74
C TYR A 139 -3.73 -14.82 -3.31
N THR A 140 -3.98 -13.88 -4.22
CA THR A 140 -3.89 -12.45 -3.92
C THR A 140 -5.22 -11.91 -3.40
N ILE A 141 -5.15 -10.88 -2.55
CA ILE A 141 -6.35 -10.19 -2.08
C ILE A 141 -7.06 -9.55 -3.29
N GLY A 142 -8.31 -9.98 -3.52
CA GLY A 142 -9.16 -9.48 -4.59
C GLY A 142 -9.39 -10.48 -5.73
N PHE A 143 -8.53 -11.48 -5.93
CA PHE A 143 -8.66 -12.45 -7.02
C PHE A 143 -9.98 -13.25 -6.93
N ASP A 144 -10.26 -13.92 -5.81
CA ASP A 144 -11.49 -14.71 -5.65
C ASP A 144 -12.76 -13.87 -5.81
N THR A 145 -12.75 -12.65 -5.29
CA THR A 145 -13.90 -11.74 -5.42
C THR A 145 -14.10 -11.35 -6.90
N ALA A 146 -13.02 -11.07 -7.62
CA ALA A 146 -13.10 -10.74 -9.04
C ALA A 146 -13.67 -11.91 -9.86
N VAL A 147 -13.15 -13.13 -9.66
CA VAL A 147 -13.63 -14.35 -10.33
C VAL A 147 -15.11 -14.61 -10.03
N ASN A 148 -15.52 -14.48 -8.77
CA ASN A 148 -16.92 -14.71 -8.38
C ASN A 148 -17.87 -13.63 -8.90
N THR A 149 -17.39 -12.40 -9.07
CA THR A 149 -18.17 -11.31 -9.63
C THR A 149 -18.38 -11.51 -11.14
N ASP A 150 -17.33 -11.89 -11.86
CA ASP A 150 -17.39 -12.18 -13.30
C ASP A 150 -18.33 -13.36 -13.58
N ARG A 151 -18.25 -14.45 -12.84
CA ARG A 151 -19.14 -15.60 -12.97
C ARG A 151 -20.62 -15.25 -12.81
N LYS A 152 -20.97 -14.25 -12.00
CA LYS A 152 -22.35 -13.76 -11.84
C LYS A 152 -22.82 -12.87 -13.00
N SER A 153 -21.87 -12.32 -13.76
CA SER A 153 -22.20 -11.44 -14.90
C SER A 153 -22.51 -12.20 -16.19
N VAL A 154 -22.26 -13.52 -16.22
CA VAL A 154 -22.42 -14.38 -17.40
C VAL A 154 -23.73 -15.21 -17.34
N VAL A 155 -24.63 -14.95 -16.40
CA VAL A 155 -25.93 -15.63 -16.26
C VAL A 155 -27.06 -14.71 -16.68
#